data_76577cb459333ee73a9b062e62880c52
#
_entry.id   76577cb459333ee73a9b062e62880c52
#
_cell.length_a   1.000
_cell.length_b   1.000
_cell.length_c   1.000
_cell.angle_alpha   90.00
_cell.angle_beta   90.00
_cell.angle_gamma   90.00
#
_symmetry.space_group_name_H-M   'P 1'
#
loop_
_entity.id
_entity.type
_entity.pdbx_description
1 polymer ?
#
loop_
_entity_poly.entity_id
_entity_poly.type
_entity_poly.pdbx_seq_one_letter_code
_entity_poly.pdbx_strand_id
1 'polypeptide(L)'
;LAARQHHDAAFEKLFLTAKVPALLHGDFALAESSAIIEYLEDAFPAPAHRPLYPAGVRERARARQLQAWIRSDLMALREERPTTVIFQAPSDKPLSDAGRAAADKLIRVASSLVGEGADHLFGAWCIADTELATTLNRLVANGDPVPEDLKRYVRAQWARPSVQAWLKREG
;
A
#
# COMPACT_ATOMS: atom_id res chain seq x y z
N LEU A 1 6.84 -11.78 -12.16
CA LEU A 1 6.36 -11.84 -13.55
C LEU A 1 7.45 -11.23 -14.44
N ALA A 2 7.92 -11.97 -15.47
CA ALA A 2 8.73 -11.38 -16.52
C ALA A 2 7.95 -10.23 -17.17
N ALA A 3 8.67 -9.23 -17.69
CA ALA A 3 8.07 -7.99 -18.15
C ALA A 3 6.86 -8.24 -19.07
N ARG A 4 5.68 -7.75 -18.66
CA ARG A 4 4.41 -7.79 -19.39
C ARG A 4 3.67 -9.14 -19.50
N GLN A 5 3.99 -10.16 -18.73
CA GLN A 5 3.19 -11.41 -18.70
C GLN A 5 1.71 -11.20 -18.33
N HIS A 6 1.36 -10.09 -17.70
CA HIS A 6 -0.04 -9.72 -17.42
C HIS A 6 -0.82 -9.25 -18.65
N HIS A 7 -0.19 -9.17 -19.82
CA HIS A 7 -0.82 -8.93 -21.12
C HIS A 7 -0.88 -10.21 -21.98
N ASP A 8 -0.55 -11.37 -21.40
CA ASP A 8 -0.68 -12.64 -22.07
C ASP A 8 -2.17 -13.06 -22.11
N ALA A 9 -2.64 -13.57 -23.24
CA ALA A 9 -4.02 -14.03 -23.41
C ALA A 9 -4.42 -15.11 -22.39
N ALA A 10 -3.46 -15.94 -21.92
CA ALA A 10 -3.71 -16.90 -20.86
C ALA A 10 -3.99 -16.22 -19.51
N PHE A 11 -3.27 -15.14 -19.18
CA PHE A 11 -3.49 -14.36 -17.98
C PHE A 11 -4.83 -13.61 -18.04
N GLU A 12 -5.13 -12.98 -19.18
CA GLU A 12 -6.41 -12.27 -19.40
C GLU A 12 -7.61 -13.22 -19.29
N LYS A 13 -7.47 -14.45 -19.77
CA LYS A 13 -8.51 -15.47 -19.65
C LYS A 13 -8.73 -15.95 -18.22
N LEU A 14 -7.66 -15.96 -17.41
CA LEU A 14 -7.69 -16.46 -16.03
C LEU A 14 -8.17 -15.39 -15.05
N PHE A 15 -7.80 -14.11 -15.25
CA PHE A 15 -8.08 -13.02 -14.32
C PHE A 15 -9.02 -11.99 -14.91
N LEU A 16 -10.19 -11.81 -14.29
CA LEU A 16 -11.30 -10.97 -14.75
C LEU A 16 -10.88 -9.55 -15.19
N THR A 17 -9.96 -8.90 -14.48
CA THR A 17 -9.53 -7.52 -14.77
C THR A 17 -8.18 -7.45 -15.48
N ALA A 18 -7.49 -8.57 -15.65
CA ALA A 18 -6.13 -8.65 -16.17
C ALA A 18 -5.15 -7.68 -15.50
N LYS A 19 -5.36 -7.39 -14.20
CA LYS A 19 -4.52 -6.50 -13.39
C LYS A 19 -3.65 -7.26 -12.40
N VAL A 20 -2.56 -6.65 -12.03
CA VAL A 20 -1.69 -7.09 -10.94
C VAL A 20 -1.88 -6.15 -9.72
N PRO A 21 -1.81 -6.67 -8.49
CA PRO A 21 -1.49 -8.05 -8.11
C PRO A 21 -2.61 -9.02 -8.48
N ALA A 22 -2.23 -10.28 -8.68
CA ALA A 22 -3.14 -11.39 -8.95
C ALA A 22 -2.82 -12.56 -8.00
N LEU A 23 -3.86 -13.22 -7.51
CA LEU A 23 -3.80 -14.38 -6.62
C LEU A 23 -4.40 -15.59 -7.31
N LEU A 24 -3.72 -16.72 -7.23
CA LEU A 24 -4.27 -18.03 -7.54
C LEU A 24 -4.27 -18.88 -6.28
N HIS A 25 -5.46 -19.35 -5.86
CA HIS A 25 -5.62 -20.23 -4.70
C HIS A 25 -6.41 -21.47 -5.13
N GLY A 26 -5.70 -22.58 -5.37
CA GLY A 26 -6.29 -23.74 -6.04
C GLY A 26 -6.71 -23.39 -7.46
N ASP A 27 -7.98 -23.56 -7.76
CA ASP A 27 -8.63 -23.19 -9.03
C ASP A 27 -9.24 -21.79 -9.03
N PHE A 28 -9.25 -21.10 -7.87
CA PHE A 28 -9.79 -19.76 -7.74
C PHE A 28 -8.76 -18.68 -8.09
N ALA A 29 -9.08 -17.89 -9.13
CA ALA A 29 -8.26 -16.78 -9.59
C ALA A 29 -8.89 -15.43 -9.20
N LEU A 30 -8.10 -14.55 -8.57
CA LEU A 30 -8.56 -13.26 -8.10
C LEU A 30 -7.54 -12.17 -8.43
N ALA A 31 -8.00 -11.07 -9.01
CA ALA A 31 -7.22 -9.85 -9.19
C ALA A 31 -7.77 -8.73 -8.29
N GLU A 32 -7.12 -7.56 -8.30
CA GLU A 32 -7.39 -6.40 -7.47
C GLU A 32 -6.93 -6.57 -6.00
N SER A 33 -5.97 -5.77 -5.60
CA SER A 33 -5.34 -5.87 -4.26
C SER A 33 -6.34 -5.79 -3.11
N SER A 34 -7.39 -4.96 -3.23
CA SER A 34 -8.42 -4.85 -2.19
C SER A 34 -9.24 -6.13 -2.06
N ALA A 35 -9.65 -6.72 -3.18
CA ALA A 35 -10.40 -7.97 -3.17
C ALA A 35 -9.54 -9.12 -2.62
N ILE A 36 -8.26 -9.17 -3.01
CA ILE A 36 -7.30 -10.17 -2.50
C ILE A 36 -7.13 -10.04 -0.99
N ILE A 37 -7.00 -8.82 -0.46
CA ILE A 37 -6.85 -8.59 0.99
C ILE A 37 -8.09 -9.06 1.75
N GLU A 38 -9.29 -8.71 1.29
CA GLU A 38 -10.55 -9.14 1.92
C GLU A 38 -10.70 -10.67 1.85
N TYR A 39 -10.42 -11.26 0.70
CA TYR A 39 -10.45 -12.71 0.55
C TYR A 39 -9.48 -13.42 1.51
N LEU A 40 -8.25 -12.90 1.67
CA LEU A 40 -7.28 -13.50 2.58
C LEU A 40 -7.70 -13.37 4.04
N GLU A 41 -8.32 -12.24 4.44
CA GLU A 41 -8.87 -12.06 5.79
C GLU A 41 -9.95 -13.09 6.11
N ASP A 42 -10.84 -13.36 5.14
CA ASP A 42 -11.97 -14.29 5.32
C ASP A 42 -11.52 -15.75 5.20
N ALA A 43 -10.63 -16.07 4.25
CA ALA A 43 -10.17 -17.43 4.01
C ALA A 43 -9.16 -17.94 5.04
N PHE A 44 -8.43 -17.04 5.71
CA PHE A 44 -7.39 -17.34 6.70
C PHE A 44 -7.64 -16.58 8.01
N PRO A 45 -8.74 -16.87 8.74
CA PRO A 45 -9.14 -16.10 9.90
C PRO A 45 -8.28 -16.36 11.15
N ALA A 46 -8.37 -15.43 12.10
CA ALA A 46 -7.85 -15.65 13.45
C ALA A 46 -8.59 -16.81 14.14
N PRO A 47 -7.98 -17.52 15.10
CA PRO A 47 -6.63 -17.31 15.65
C PRO A 47 -5.52 -18.03 14.88
N ALA A 48 -5.84 -18.84 13.86
CA ALA A 48 -4.86 -19.61 13.09
C ALA A 48 -3.92 -18.69 12.31
N HIS A 49 -4.43 -17.56 11.82
CA HIS A 49 -3.67 -16.55 11.13
C HIS A 49 -3.83 -15.18 11.79
N ARG A 50 -2.83 -14.32 11.60
CA ARG A 50 -2.88 -12.95 12.09
C ARG A 50 -3.89 -12.15 11.28
N PRO A 51 -4.87 -11.46 11.92
CA PRO A 51 -5.84 -10.65 11.20
C PRO A 51 -5.15 -9.50 10.45
N LEU A 52 -5.66 -9.19 9.27
CA LEU A 52 -5.21 -8.07 8.44
C LEU A 52 -5.90 -6.76 8.85
N TYR A 53 -7.06 -6.84 9.49
CA TYR A 53 -7.84 -5.68 9.92
C TYR A 53 -8.00 -5.62 11.44
N PRO A 54 -8.26 -4.42 11.99
CA PRO A 54 -8.66 -4.28 13.40
C PRO A 54 -9.93 -5.09 13.73
N ALA A 55 -10.02 -5.61 14.95
CA ALA A 55 -11.20 -6.35 15.42
C ALA A 55 -12.43 -5.43 15.58
N GLY A 56 -12.23 -4.18 16.01
CA GLY A 56 -13.29 -3.20 16.20
C GLY A 56 -13.93 -2.78 14.87
N VAL A 57 -15.27 -2.76 14.84
CA VAL A 57 -16.02 -2.45 13.60
C VAL A 57 -15.71 -1.03 13.09
N ARG A 58 -15.57 -0.07 13.99
CA ARG A 58 -15.30 1.33 13.62
C ARG A 58 -13.88 1.51 13.08
N GLU A 59 -12.89 0.91 13.72
CA GLU A 59 -11.50 0.91 13.30
C GLU A 59 -11.32 0.19 11.96
N ARG A 60 -12.00 -0.94 11.77
CA ARG A 60 -12.05 -1.67 10.50
C ARG A 60 -12.66 -0.83 9.39
N ALA A 61 -13.77 -0.15 9.66
CA ALA A 61 -14.39 0.76 8.69
C ALA A 61 -13.45 1.93 8.32
N ARG A 62 -12.74 2.49 9.31
CA ARG A 62 -11.77 3.56 9.07
C ARG A 62 -10.55 3.08 8.26
N ALA A 63 -10.05 1.88 8.53
CA ALA A 63 -8.98 1.25 7.75
C ALA A 63 -9.40 1.10 6.27
N ARG A 64 -10.59 0.56 6.01
CA ARG A 64 -11.15 0.43 4.66
C ARG A 64 -11.39 1.78 3.98
N GLN A 65 -11.84 2.78 4.70
CA GLN A 65 -11.98 4.15 4.18
C GLN A 65 -10.63 4.70 3.71
N LEU A 66 -9.58 4.55 4.52
CA LEU A 66 -8.24 5.00 4.18
C LEU A 66 -7.72 4.30 2.91
N GLN A 67 -7.87 2.99 2.84
CA GLN A 67 -7.48 2.20 1.67
C GLN A 67 -8.22 2.63 0.40
N ALA A 68 -9.54 2.83 0.47
CA ALA A 68 -10.35 3.29 -0.66
C ALA A 68 -9.89 4.68 -1.12
N TRP A 69 -9.69 5.60 -0.18
CA TRP A 69 -9.23 6.96 -0.48
C TRP A 69 -7.85 6.98 -1.15
N ILE A 70 -6.87 6.23 -0.64
CA ILE A 70 -5.53 6.12 -1.23
C ILE A 70 -5.60 5.69 -2.71
N ARG A 71 -6.51 4.79 -3.04
CA ARG A 71 -6.64 4.26 -4.40
C ARG A 71 -7.34 5.22 -5.35
N SER A 72 -8.32 5.99 -4.88
CA SER A 72 -9.18 6.81 -5.73
C SER A 72 -8.70 8.26 -5.93
N ASP A 73 -7.98 8.83 -4.96
CA ASP A 73 -7.78 10.29 -4.90
C ASP A 73 -6.33 10.74 -5.20
N LEU A 74 -5.34 9.89 -5.03
CA LEU A 74 -3.92 10.28 -5.12
C LEU A 74 -3.29 9.95 -6.49
N MET A 75 -4.05 10.02 -7.57
CA MET A 75 -3.58 9.59 -8.89
C MET A 75 -2.38 10.43 -9.38
N ALA A 76 -2.47 11.77 -9.30
CA ALA A 76 -1.39 12.66 -9.72
C ALA A 76 -0.06 12.35 -9.00
N LEU A 77 -0.11 12.12 -7.67
CA LEU A 77 1.08 11.71 -6.92
C LEU A 77 1.59 10.35 -7.36
N ARG A 78 0.70 9.39 -7.62
CA ARG A 78 1.09 8.02 -8.01
C ARG A 78 1.72 7.97 -9.41
N GLU A 79 1.32 8.85 -10.30
CA GLU A 79 1.89 8.99 -11.64
C GLU A 79 3.26 9.67 -11.60
N GLU A 80 3.42 10.73 -10.80
CA GLU A 80 4.67 11.50 -10.71
C GLU A 80 5.71 10.88 -9.76
N ARG A 81 5.26 10.09 -8.78
CA ARG A 81 6.06 9.27 -7.88
C ARG A 81 5.61 7.81 -7.95
N PRO A 82 5.84 7.13 -9.08
CA PRO A 82 5.48 5.72 -9.24
C PRO A 82 6.26 4.83 -8.27
N THR A 83 5.90 3.55 -8.17
CA THR A 83 6.61 2.60 -7.27
C THR A 83 8.09 2.42 -7.63
N THR A 84 8.49 2.77 -8.83
CA THR A 84 9.90 2.77 -9.25
C THR A 84 10.77 3.69 -8.39
N VAL A 85 10.23 4.80 -7.86
CA VAL A 85 11.00 5.69 -6.95
C VAL A 85 11.32 5.01 -5.61
N ILE A 86 10.52 4.01 -5.22
CA ILE A 86 10.73 3.24 -3.99
C ILE A 86 11.74 2.11 -4.21
N PHE A 87 11.68 1.44 -5.37
CA PHE A 87 12.38 0.17 -5.59
C PHE A 87 13.56 0.27 -6.57
N GLN A 88 13.70 1.38 -7.30
CA GLN A 88 14.76 1.54 -8.30
C GLN A 88 15.57 2.80 -8.08
N ALA A 89 15.03 3.97 -8.42
CA ALA A 89 15.75 5.24 -8.28
C ALA A 89 14.77 6.42 -8.09
N PRO A 90 15.16 7.45 -7.32
CA PRO A 90 14.42 8.69 -7.23
C PRO A 90 14.22 9.36 -8.60
N SER A 91 13.13 10.11 -8.73
CA SER A 91 12.87 10.97 -9.89
C SER A 91 13.51 12.33 -9.66
N ASP A 92 14.19 12.86 -10.66
CA ASP A 92 14.74 14.23 -10.69
C ASP A 92 13.70 15.29 -11.06
N LYS A 93 12.50 14.86 -11.51
CA LYS A 93 11.43 15.76 -11.91
C LYS A 93 10.72 16.36 -10.69
N PRO A 94 10.56 17.69 -10.61
CA PRO A 94 9.73 18.30 -9.57
C PRO A 94 8.27 17.86 -9.73
N LEU A 95 7.53 17.84 -8.61
CA LEU A 95 6.09 17.64 -8.66
C LEU A 95 5.41 18.82 -9.38
N SER A 96 4.41 18.51 -10.19
CA SER A 96 3.48 19.50 -10.73
C SER A 96 2.61 20.10 -9.60
N ASP A 97 1.82 21.13 -9.90
CA ASP A 97 0.88 21.68 -8.94
C ASP A 97 -0.13 20.64 -8.46
N ALA A 98 -0.61 19.78 -9.35
CA ALA A 98 -1.50 18.68 -9.00
C ALA A 98 -0.81 17.62 -8.12
N GLY A 99 0.43 17.27 -8.45
CA GLY A 99 1.26 16.35 -7.65
C GLY A 99 1.55 16.91 -6.26
N ARG A 100 1.90 18.21 -6.15
CA ARG A 100 2.09 18.90 -4.85
C ARG A 100 0.81 18.91 -4.02
N ALA A 101 -0.32 19.30 -4.61
CA ALA A 101 -1.61 19.30 -3.92
C ALA A 101 -1.99 17.90 -3.39
N ALA A 102 -1.73 16.85 -4.16
CA ALA A 102 -1.95 15.47 -3.73
C ALA A 102 -0.98 15.05 -2.60
N ALA A 103 0.30 15.45 -2.66
CA ALA A 103 1.28 15.21 -1.62
C ALA A 103 0.91 15.93 -0.32
N ASP A 104 0.55 17.21 -0.37
CA ASP A 104 0.11 17.99 0.78
C ASP A 104 -1.15 17.40 1.43
N LYS A 105 -2.10 16.92 0.62
CA LYS A 105 -3.29 16.24 1.11
C LYS A 105 -2.93 14.92 1.81
N LEU A 106 -2.04 14.13 1.23
CA LEU A 106 -1.54 12.89 1.84
C LEU A 106 -0.87 13.16 3.18
N ILE A 107 0.05 14.12 3.25
CA ILE A 107 0.76 14.49 4.47
C ILE A 107 -0.23 14.96 5.54
N ARG A 108 -1.14 15.88 5.21
CA ARG A 108 -2.14 16.39 6.15
C ARG A 108 -3.02 15.27 6.72
N VAL A 109 -3.53 14.37 5.88
CA VAL A 109 -4.37 13.24 6.32
C VAL A 109 -3.55 12.26 7.14
N ALA A 110 -2.36 11.90 6.70
CA ALA A 110 -1.48 11.01 7.45
C ALA A 110 -1.12 11.57 8.83
N SER A 111 -0.76 12.86 8.93
CA SER A 111 -0.46 13.54 10.19
C SER A 111 -1.65 13.56 11.15
N SER A 112 -2.87 13.61 10.62
CA SER A 112 -4.08 13.56 11.47
C SER A 112 -4.43 12.15 11.97
N LEU A 113 -3.89 11.11 11.33
CA LEU A 113 -4.19 9.71 11.64
C LEU A 113 -3.07 9.04 12.46
N VAL A 114 -1.82 9.36 12.14
CA VAL A 114 -0.65 8.84 12.85
C VAL A 114 -0.45 9.72 14.09
N GLY A 115 -0.79 9.18 15.26
CA GLY A 115 -0.54 9.86 16.53
C GLY A 115 0.96 10.11 16.76
N GLU A 116 1.26 11.11 17.58
CA GLU A 116 2.64 11.43 17.98
C GLU A 116 3.31 10.18 18.59
N GLY A 117 4.45 9.79 18.04
CA GLY A 117 5.18 8.60 18.49
C GLY A 117 4.51 7.25 18.15
N ALA A 118 3.35 7.23 17.49
CA ALA A 118 2.66 5.98 17.18
C ALA A 118 3.33 5.22 16.02
N ASP A 119 3.42 3.90 16.17
CA ASP A 119 3.91 3.01 15.11
C ASP A 119 2.76 2.42 14.27
N HIS A 120 1.52 2.52 14.74
CA HIS A 120 0.34 1.95 14.09
C HIS A 120 -0.87 2.87 14.20
N LEU A 121 -1.75 2.83 13.17
CA LEU A 121 -2.95 3.67 13.08
C LEU A 121 -4.00 3.36 14.17
N PHE A 122 -4.08 2.09 14.60
CA PHE A 122 -5.14 1.61 15.50
C PHE A 122 -4.58 0.81 16.69
N GLY A 123 -3.43 1.23 17.23
CA GLY A 123 -2.77 0.59 18.37
C GLY A 123 -2.02 -0.69 18.03
N ALA A 124 -2.50 -1.48 17.07
CA ALA A 124 -1.81 -2.64 16.52
C ALA A 124 -1.75 -2.54 15.00
N TRP A 125 -0.76 -3.20 14.40
CA TRP A 125 -0.63 -3.23 12.95
C TRP A 125 -1.87 -3.79 12.27
N CYS A 126 -2.27 -3.14 11.19
CA CYS A 126 -3.23 -3.64 10.21
C CYS A 126 -2.73 -3.36 8.78
N ILE A 127 -3.40 -3.91 7.78
CA ILE A 127 -2.97 -3.75 6.38
C ILE A 127 -2.99 -2.29 5.91
N ALA A 128 -3.85 -1.45 6.49
CA ALA A 128 -3.89 -0.02 6.17
C ALA A 128 -2.60 0.72 6.55
N ASP A 129 -1.87 0.26 7.59
CA ASP A 129 -0.55 0.80 7.93
C ASP A 129 0.44 0.58 6.78
N THR A 130 0.45 -0.61 6.20
CA THR A 130 1.34 -0.93 5.08
C THR A 130 1.00 -0.11 3.84
N GLU A 131 -0.28 0.08 3.53
CA GLU A 131 -0.71 0.86 2.36
C GLU A 131 -0.40 2.36 2.53
N LEU A 132 -0.68 2.93 3.71
CA LEU A 132 -0.34 4.32 4.00
C LEU A 132 1.17 4.54 3.95
N ALA A 133 1.94 3.68 4.61
CA ALA A 133 3.40 3.77 4.62
C ALA A 133 4.00 3.62 3.21
N THR A 134 3.49 2.71 2.38
CA THR A 134 3.93 2.56 0.99
C THR A 134 3.62 3.82 0.18
N THR A 135 2.48 4.44 0.42
CA THR A 135 2.09 5.66 -0.29
C THR A 135 2.95 6.86 0.14
N LEU A 136 3.20 7.02 1.43
CA LEU A 136 4.13 8.02 1.97
C LEU A 136 5.57 7.79 1.50
N ASN A 137 5.98 6.52 1.37
CA ASN A 137 7.34 6.18 0.96
C ASN A 137 7.65 6.59 -0.49
N ARG A 138 6.64 6.86 -1.32
CA ARG A 138 6.83 7.49 -2.64
C ARG A 138 7.51 8.86 -2.52
N LEU A 139 7.15 9.62 -1.49
CA LEU A 139 7.75 10.92 -1.18
C LEU A 139 9.08 10.75 -0.44
N VAL A 140 9.11 9.91 0.59
CA VAL A 140 10.29 9.72 1.45
C VAL A 140 11.46 9.18 0.63
N ALA A 141 11.27 8.13 -0.15
CA ALA A 141 12.30 7.53 -0.98
C ALA A 141 12.78 8.46 -2.10
N ASN A 142 11.91 9.36 -2.56
CA ASN A 142 12.26 10.36 -3.55
C ASN A 142 12.99 11.59 -2.96
N GLY A 143 13.04 11.72 -1.64
CA GLY A 143 13.61 12.90 -0.98
C GLY A 143 12.69 14.12 -0.94
N ASP A 144 11.40 13.97 -1.30
CA ASP A 144 10.42 15.03 -1.20
C ASP A 144 10.18 15.41 0.29
N PRO A 145 9.76 16.65 0.60
CA PRO A 145 9.53 17.10 1.98
C PRO A 145 8.41 16.29 2.66
N VAL A 146 8.75 15.63 3.76
CA VAL A 146 7.80 14.88 4.62
C VAL A 146 8.16 15.15 6.07
N PRO A 147 7.20 15.40 6.99
CA PRO A 147 7.45 15.55 8.41
C PRO A 147 8.18 14.35 9.02
N GLU A 148 9.05 14.59 10.00
CA GLU A 148 9.92 13.55 10.55
C GLU A 148 9.15 12.41 11.24
N ASP A 149 8.01 12.73 11.90
CA ASP A 149 7.15 11.72 12.49
C ASP A 149 6.58 10.74 11.45
N LEU A 150 6.19 11.25 10.28
CA LEU A 150 5.72 10.40 9.19
C LEU A 150 6.87 9.60 8.56
N LYS A 151 8.08 10.16 8.48
CA LYS A 151 9.26 9.39 8.05
C LYS A 151 9.57 8.27 9.04
N ARG A 152 9.48 8.55 10.36
CA ARG A 152 9.65 7.54 11.40
C ARG A 152 8.61 6.42 11.26
N TYR A 153 7.35 6.77 11.09
CA TYR A 153 6.26 5.83 10.84
C TYR A 153 6.53 4.95 9.60
N VAL A 154 6.94 5.56 8.48
CA VAL A 154 7.30 4.82 7.26
C VAL A 154 8.45 3.85 7.53
N ARG A 155 9.52 4.29 8.22
CA ARG A 155 10.64 3.41 8.58
C ARG A 155 10.21 2.22 9.44
N ALA A 156 9.34 2.45 10.44
CA ALA A 156 8.82 1.40 11.30
C ALA A 156 8.03 0.34 10.50
N GLN A 157 7.16 0.78 9.58
CA GLN A 157 6.43 -0.14 8.71
C GLN A 157 7.36 -0.87 7.72
N TRP A 158 8.38 -0.20 7.19
CA TRP A 158 9.34 -0.80 6.26
C TRP A 158 10.23 -1.85 6.92
N ALA A 159 10.55 -1.67 8.21
CA ALA A 159 11.35 -2.63 8.99
C ALA A 159 10.61 -3.92 9.35
N ARG A 160 9.32 -4.05 9.05
CA ARG A 160 8.54 -5.24 9.37
C ARG A 160 9.10 -6.48 8.68
N PRO A 161 9.15 -7.64 9.38
CA PRO A 161 9.72 -8.88 8.82
C PRO A 161 9.08 -9.30 7.49
N SER A 162 7.76 -9.14 7.34
CA SER A 162 7.04 -9.50 6.10
C SER A 162 7.45 -8.60 4.92
N VAL A 163 7.66 -7.30 5.16
CA VAL A 163 8.14 -6.35 4.14
C VAL A 163 9.59 -6.69 3.78
N GLN A 164 10.45 -6.92 4.78
CA GLN A 164 11.84 -7.29 4.57
C GLN A 164 12.00 -8.62 3.84
N ALA A 165 11.15 -9.61 4.14
CA ALA A 165 11.13 -10.88 3.44
C ALA A 165 10.73 -10.70 1.95
N TRP A 166 9.78 -9.80 1.68
CA TRP A 166 9.38 -9.48 0.31
C TRP A 166 10.50 -8.75 -0.45
N LEU A 167 11.17 -7.79 0.17
CA LEU A 167 12.26 -7.03 -0.46
C LEU A 167 13.49 -7.90 -0.80
N LYS A 168 13.72 -8.98 -0.03
CA LYS A 168 14.83 -9.92 -0.24
C LYS A 168 14.52 -11.02 -1.27
N ARG A 169 13.32 -11.06 -1.81
CA ARG A 169 12.98 -12.02 -2.87
C ARG A 169 13.80 -11.69 -4.13
N GLU A 170 14.62 -12.60 -4.52
CA GLU A 170 15.20 -12.61 -5.87
C GLU A 170 14.04 -12.76 -6.87
N GLY A 171 14.00 -11.87 -7.87
CA GLY A 171 12.95 -11.85 -8.87
C GLY A 171 13.00 -13.06 -9.83
#